data_2a01ec51e1230ccadc704f51b9039231
#
_entry.id   2a01ec51e1230ccadc704f51b9039231
#
_cell.length_a   1.000
_cell.length_b   1.000
_cell.length_c   1.000
_cell.angle_alpha   90.00
_cell.angle_beta   90.00
_cell.angle_gamma   90.00
#
_symmetry.space_group_name_H-M   'P 1'
#
loop_
_entity.id
_entity.type
_entity.pdbx_description
1 polymer ?
#
loop_
_entity_poly.entity_id
_entity_poly.type
_entity_poly.pdbx_seq_one_letter_code
_entity_poly.pdbx_strand_id
1 'polypeptide(L)'
;MVVTQHPRRQSGFSLLELTVATLIGAILLASLNSLVGVALTSGAQGHRVNELAYQGQFAMDRIAEQVRAAQPQQLTTPTAGTTGTWLAPVMYCRNSTTRQLIETVTTDASCAGTGVIARNVSAFTATVPSMLPLDRHTGIFSMTLDDGVGNTLALTMQLRLGGGTK
;
A
#
# COMPACT_ATOMS: atom_id res chain seq x y z
N MET A 1 -76.22 6.29 -28.62
CA MET A 1 -74.79 6.30 -29.04
C MET A 1 -74.17 5.08 -28.36
N VAL A 2 -74.01 3.97 -29.13
CA VAL A 2 -73.51 2.69 -28.62
C VAL A 2 -72.04 2.60 -28.93
N VAL A 3 -71.19 2.62 -27.90
CA VAL A 3 -69.73 2.48 -28.04
C VAL A 3 -69.43 0.99 -28.09
N THR A 4 -69.11 0.47 -29.27
CA THR A 4 -68.64 -0.89 -29.51
C THR A 4 -67.21 -1.02 -29.03
N GLN A 5 -66.96 -1.63 -27.87
CA GLN A 5 -65.63 -2.04 -27.45
C GLN A 5 -65.14 -3.23 -28.30
N HIS A 6 -64.09 -3.03 -29.06
CA HIS A 6 -63.42 -4.12 -29.74
C HIS A 6 -62.65 -4.97 -28.73
N PRO A 7 -62.84 -6.29 -28.68
CA PRO A 7 -62.05 -7.16 -27.84
C PRO A 7 -60.59 -7.18 -28.32
N ARG A 8 -59.67 -6.70 -27.48
CA ARG A 8 -58.23 -6.88 -27.75
C ARG A 8 -57.93 -8.38 -27.76
N ARG A 9 -57.49 -8.89 -28.90
CA ARG A 9 -56.97 -10.24 -29.03
C ARG A 9 -55.74 -10.34 -28.14
N GLN A 10 -55.81 -11.12 -27.08
CA GLN A 10 -54.66 -11.54 -26.30
C GLN A 10 -53.93 -12.59 -27.12
N SER A 11 -52.81 -12.22 -27.80
CA SER A 11 -51.89 -13.16 -28.43
C SER A 11 -51.10 -13.82 -27.29
N GLY A 12 -51.28 -15.11 -27.06
CA GLY A 12 -50.49 -15.91 -26.16
C GLY A 12 -49.03 -16.02 -26.68
N PHE A 13 -48.07 -16.03 -25.79
CA PHE A 13 -46.65 -16.25 -26.12
C PHE A 13 -46.47 -17.65 -26.74
N SER A 14 -45.78 -17.71 -27.88
CA SER A 14 -45.40 -18.97 -28.52
C SER A 14 -44.35 -19.67 -27.62
N LEU A 15 -44.40 -21.00 -27.53
CA LEU A 15 -43.42 -21.81 -26.80
C LEU A 15 -41.97 -21.58 -27.30
N LEU A 16 -41.84 -21.32 -28.60
CA LEU A 16 -40.56 -20.95 -29.25
C LEU A 16 -40.04 -19.60 -28.74
N GLU A 17 -40.91 -18.62 -28.59
CA GLU A 17 -40.58 -17.28 -28.13
C GLU A 17 -40.09 -17.32 -26.64
N LEU A 18 -40.73 -18.15 -25.80
CA LEU A 18 -40.31 -18.36 -24.43
C LEU A 18 -38.95 -19.02 -24.35
N THR A 19 -38.68 -20.05 -25.17
CA THR A 19 -37.36 -20.74 -25.18
C THR A 19 -36.24 -19.84 -25.69
N VAL A 20 -36.47 -19.02 -26.70
CA VAL A 20 -35.50 -18.05 -27.20
C VAL A 20 -35.23 -16.95 -26.16
N ALA A 21 -36.27 -16.43 -25.52
CA ALA A 21 -36.11 -15.41 -24.47
C ALA A 21 -35.33 -15.93 -23.26
N THR A 22 -35.60 -17.17 -22.83
CA THR A 22 -34.84 -17.79 -21.72
C THR A 22 -33.38 -18.06 -22.07
N LEU A 23 -33.11 -18.48 -23.32
CA LEU A 23 -31.74 -18.70 -23.80
C LEU A 23 -30.93 -17.38 -23.81
N ILE A 24 -31.50 -16.32 -24.37
CA ILE A 24 -30.86 -14.99 -24.38
C ILE A 24 -30.68 -14.48 -22.95
N GLY A 25 -31.69 -14.63 -22.09
CA GLY A 25 -31.61 -14.25 -20.70
C GLY A 25 -30.49 -14.98 -19.94
N ALA A 26 -30.33 -16.28 -20.17
CA ALA A 26 -29.25 -17.08 -19.56
C ALA A 26 -27.86 -16.62 -19.98
N ILE A 27 -27.66 -16.30 -21.29
CA ILE A 27 -26.38 -15.79 -21.80
C ILE A 27 -26.06 -14.42 -21.19
N LEU A 28 -27.04 -13.54 -21.09
CA LEU A 28 -26.84 -12.22 -20.48
C LEU A 28 -26.52 -12.31 -18.99
N LEU A 29 -27.19 -13.18 -18.25
CA LEU A 29 -26.91 -13.42 -16.84
C LEU A 29 -25.52 -14.00 -16.61
N ALA A 30 -25.08 -14.92 -17.47
CA ALA A 30 -23.72 -15.48 -17.39
C ALA A 30 -22.64 -14.41 -17.60
N SER A 31 -22.84 -13.52 -18.56
CA SER A 31 -21.90 -12.42 -18.83
C SER A 31 -21.86 -11.38 -17.69
N LEU A 32 -22.98 -11.04 -17.12
CA LEU A 32 -23.09 -10.14 -15.96
C LEU A 32 -22.39 -10.71 -14.74
N ASN A 33 -22.55 -12.01 -14.49
CA ASN A 33 -21.91 -12.67 -13.34
C ASN A 33 -20.38 -12.64 -13.43
N SER A 34 -19.83 -12.76 -14.64
CA SER A 34 -18.39 -12.61 -14.89
C SER A 34 -17.89 -11.19 -14.58
N LEU A 35 -18.62 -10.16 -14.99
CA LEU A 35 -18.27 -8.76 -14.75
C LEU A 35 -18.28 -8.41 -13.26
N VAL A 36 -19.27 -8.91 -12.51
CA VAL A 36 -19.35 -8.71 -11.06
C VAL A 36 -18.15 -9.35 -10.36
N GLY A 37 -17.75 -10.55 -10.77
CA GLY A 37 -16.56 -11.23 -10.23
C GLY A 37 -15.28 -10.41 -10.41
N VAL A 38 -15.05 -9.85 -11.62
CA VAL A 38 -13.91 -8.99 -11.91
C VAL A 38 -13.96 -7.70 -11.10
N ALA A 39 -15.13 -7.08 -10.97
CA ALA A 39 -15.29 -5.85 -10.19
C ALA A 39 -14.97 -6.05 -8.70
N LEU A 40 -15.41 -7.15 -8.10
CA LEU A 40 -15.13 -7.47 -6.71
C LEU A 40 -13.64 -7.76 -6.46
N THR A 41 -12.99 -8.51 -7.35
CA THR A 41 -11.54 -8.80 -7.21
C THR A 41 -10.69 -7.54 -7.39
N SER A 42 -11.03 -6.70 -8.37
CA SER A 42 -10.34 -5.42 -8.59
C SER A 42 -10.52 -4.45 -7.42
N GLY A 43 -11.71 -4.40 -6.83
CA GLY A 43 -11.99 -3.62 -5.64
C GLY A 43 -11.15 -4.07 -4.43
N ALA A 44 -11.07 -5.37 -4.19
CA ALA A 44 -10.26 -5.94 -3.10
C ALA A 44 -8.76 -5.66 -3.29
N GLN A 45 -8.25 -5.73 -4.52
CA GLN A 45 -6.86 -5.38 -4.82
C GLN A 45 -6.60 -3.88 -4.60
N GLY A 46 -7.51 -3.02 -5.03
CA GLY A 46 -7.39 -1.57 -4.82
C GLY A 46 -7.30 -1.21 -3.33
N HIS A 47 -8.09 -1.84 -2.48
CA HIS A 47 -8.03 -1.64 -1.03
C HIS A 47 -6.67 -2.05 -0.43
N ARG A 48 -6.09 -3.19 -0.86
CA ARG A 48 -4.79 -3.65 -0.37
C ARG A 48 -3.65 -2.72 -0.76
N VAL A 49 -3.62 -2.29 -2.04
CA VAL A 49 -2.60 -1.35 -2.51
C VAL A 49 -2.71 -0.01 -1.78
N ASN A 50 -3.93 0.47 -1.54
CA ASN A 50 -4.16 1.71 -0.80
C ASN A 50 -3.71 1.61 0.66
N GLU A 51 -3.95 0.46 1.30
CA GLU A 51 -3.46 0.18 2.66
C GLU A 51 -1.92 0.19 2.73
N LEU A 52 -1.24 -0.46 1.76
CA LEU A 52 0.23 -0.42 1.69
C LEU A 52 0.74 1.02 1.48
N ALA A 53 0.07 1.80 0.61
CA ALA A 53 0.45 3.18 0.35
C ALA A 53 0.30 4.06 1.61
N TYR A 54 -0.82 3.93 2.32
CA TYR A 54 -1.05 4.66 3.56
C TYR A 54 -0.02 4.33 4.64
N GLN A 55 0.23 3.04 4.89
CA GLN A 55 1.23 2.60 5.86
C GLN A 55 2.64 3.07 5.47
N GLY A 56 2.97 2.97 4.19
CA GLY A 56 4.26 3.40 3.68
C GLY A 56 4.49 4.90 3.83
N GLN A 57 3.51 5.72 3.46
CA GLN A 57 3.58 7.16 3.61
C GLN A 57 3.68 7.58 5.08
N PHE A 58 2.84 7.01 5.94
CA PHE A 58 2.89 7.29 7.38
C PHE A 58 4.27 7.01 7.98
N ALA A 59 4.86 5.85 7.65
CA ALA A 59 6.17 5.48 8.15
C ALA A 59 7.27 6.42 7.61
N MET A 60 7.22 6.78 6.33
CA MET A 60 8.20 7.69 5.73
C MET A 60 8.07 9.11 6.29
N ASP A 61 6.86 9.60 6.50
CA ASP A 61 6.63 10.91 7.11
C ASP A 61 7.14 10.94 8.57
N ARG A 62 6.93 9.86 9.32
CA ARG A 62 7.44 9.73 10.68
C ARG A 62 8.97 9.75 10.71
N ILE A 63 9.62 9.02 9.80
CA ILE A 63 11.09 9.07 9.64
C ILE A 63 11.54 10.48 9.24
N ALA A 64 10.85 11.13 8.30
CA ALA A 64 11.18 12.48 7.84
C ALA A 64 11.13 13.52 8.97
N GLU A 65 10.14 13.42 9.84
CA GLU A 65 10.02 14.28 11.01
C GLU A 65 11.23 14.13 11.95
N GLN A 66 11.63 12.90 12.25
CA GLN A 66 12.79 12.61 13.08
C GLN A 66 14.10 13.06 12.43
N VAL A 67 14.25 12.85 11.13
CA VAL A 67 15.43 13.30 10.39
C VAL A 67 15.60 14.82 10.40
N ARG A 68 14.49 15.56 10.28
CA ARG A 68 14.51 17.04 10.36
C ARG A 68 14.83 17.54 11.76
N ALA A 69 14.41 16.79 12.81
CA ALA A 69 14.66 17.12 14.21
C ALA A 69 16.07 16.69 14.66
N ALA A 70 16.72 15.75 13.98
CA ALA A 70 18.04 15.24 14.33
C ALA A 70 19.12 16.32 14.15
N GLN A 71 20.17 16.24 14.97
CA GLN A 71 21.33 17.12 14.78
C GLN A 71 22.12 16.75 13.54
N PRO A 72 22.65 17.74 12.80
CA PRO A 72 23.56 17.48 11.68
C PRO A 72 24.78 16.71 12.19
N GLN A 73 25.06 15.57 11.56
CA GLN A 73 26.22 14.73 11.87
C GLN A 73 26.76 14.05 10.61
N GLN A 74 27.99 13.63 10.64
CA GLN A 74 28.55 12.82 9.55
C GLN A 74 27.97 11.42 9.62
N LEU A 75 27.33 10.98 8.53
CA LEU A 75 26.68 9.68 8.45
C LEU A 75 27.64 8.62 7.93
N THR A 76 27.54 7.43 8.50
CA THR A 76 28.16 6.21 8.00
C THR A 76 27.05 5.19 7.80
N THR A 77 27.01 4.51 6.65
CA THR A 77 25.97 3.54 6.34
C THR A 77 25.77 2.55 7.49
N PRO A 78 24.57 2.46 8.07
CA PRO A 78 24.31 1.55 9.17
C PRO A 78 24.17 0.10 8.68
N THR A 79 23.96 -0.83 9.60
CA THR A 79 23.64 -2.21 9.26
C THR A 79 22.34 -2.25 8.46
N ALA A 80 22.25 -3.14 7.47
CA ALA A 80 21.05 -3.30 6.67
C ALA A 80 19.80 -3.56 7.56
N GLY A 81 18.71 -2.89 7.23
CA GLY A 81 17.45 -3.00 7.96
C GLY A 81 17.31 -2.07 9.16
N THR A 82 18.22 -1.14 9.38
CA THR A 82 18.16 -0.18 10.50
C THR A 82 18.69 1.19 10.10
N THR A 83 18.30 2.24 10.83
CA THR A 83 18.91 3.57 10.76
C THR A 83 20.12 3.70 11.69
N GLY A 84 20.40 2.71 12.53
CA GLY A 84 21.48 2.80 13.51
C GLY A 84 21.33 4.01 14.43
N THR A 85 22.46 4.73 14.65
CA THR A 85 22.50 5.89 15.55
C THR A 85 22.13 7.22 14.87
N TRP A 86 21.76 7.22 13.59
CA TRP A 86 21.53 8.45 12.83
C TRP A 86 20.49 9.39 13.47
N LEU A 87 19.50 8.82 14.12
CA LEU A 87 18.37 9.54 14.71
C LEU A 87 18.31 9.38 16.23
N ALA A 88 19.46 9.12 16.85
CA ALA A 88 19.52 8.92 18.29
C ALA A 88 18.79 10.04 19.06
N PRO A 89 18.01 9.71 20.12
CA PRO A 89 17.92 8.41 20.80
C PRO A 89 16.98 7.39 20.13
N VAL A 90 16.28 7.77 19.07
CA VAL A 90 15.35 6.92 18.32
C VAL A 90 16.09 6.17 17.22
N MET A 91 15.66 4.94 16.96
CA MET A 91 16.11 4.12 15.83
C MET A 91 14.91 3.50 15.13
N TYR A 92 14.97 3.42 13.81
CA TYR A 92 14.04 2.64 13.01
C TYR A 92 14.72 1.36 12.57
N CYS A 93 14.08 0.24 12.80
CA CYS A 93 14.61 -1.06 12.40
C CYS A 93 13.51 -1.98 11.89
N ARG A 94 13.88 -2.89 10.99
CA ARG A 94 12.98 -3.89 10.45
C ARG A 94 13.15 -5.21 11.19
N ASN A 95 12.09 -5.71 11.82
CA ASN A 95 12.04 -7.07 12.32
C ASN A 95 11.78 -8.03 11.14
N SER A 96 12.73 -8.91 10.84
CA SER A 96 12.66 -9.82 9.68
C SER A 96 11.60 -10.90 9.86
N THR A 97 11.33 -11.35 11.08
CA THR A 97 10.37 -12.41 11.39
C THR A 97 8.93 -11.92 11.28
N THR A 98 8.63 -10.75 11.87
CA THR A 98 7.27 -10.19 11.86
C THR A 98 7.00 -9.30 10.65
N ARG A 99 8.01 -9.00 9.83
CA ARG A 99 7.93 -8.07 8.68
C ARG A 99 7.39 -6.70 9.07
N GLN A 100 7.82 -6.19 10.21
CA GLN A 100 7.39 -4.91 10.77
C GLN A 100 8.55 -3.92 10.77
N LEU A 101 8.25 -2.65 10.45
CA LEU A 101 9.15 -1.54 10.74
C LEU A 101 8.79 -0.99 12.11
N ILE A 102 9.78 -0.93 12.97
CA ILE A 102 9.62 -0.59 14.38
C ILE A 102 10.42 0.66 14.69
N GLU A 103 9.77 1.60 15.38
CA GLU A 103 10.42 2.73 16.04
C GLU A 103 10.81 2.29 17.46
N THR A 104 12.11 2.35 17.78
CA THR A 104 12.65 1.88 19.05
C THR A 104 13.86 2.72 19.47
N VAL A 105 14.56 2.32 20.52
CA VAL A 105 15.78 2.98 20.98
C VAL A 105 17.03 2.38 20.33
N THR A 106 18.10 3.15 20.22
CA THR A 106 19.35 2.74 19.56
C THR A 106 20.05 1.55 20.22
N THR A 107 19.67 1.19 21.44
CA THR A 107 20.20 0.02 22.18
C THR A 107 19.46 -1.28 21.87
N ASP A 108 18.34 -1.23 21.16
CA ASP A 108 17.55 -2.41 20.79
C ASP A 108 18.14 -3.11 19.55
N ALA A 109 19.21 -3.86 19.74
CA ALA A 109 19.86 -4.59 18.64
C ALA A 109 18.98 -5.70 18.01
N SER A 110 17.96 -6.16 18.73
CA SER A 110 17.07 -7.24 18.29
C SER A 110 15.85 -6.76 17.49
N CYS A 111 15.62 -5.45 17.48
CA CYS A 111 14.42 -4.86 16.88
C CYS A 111 13.12 -5.47 17.43
N ALA A 112 13.06 -5.60 18.76
CA ALA A 112 11.93 -6.19 19.48
C ALA A 112 11.00 -5.15 20.13
N GLY A 113 11.20 -3.88 19.87
CA GLY A 113 10.37 -2.79 20.38
C GLY A 113 8.89 -2.93 19.96
N THR A 114 8.02 -2.22 20.67
CA THR A 114 6.55 -2.27 20.44
C THR A 114 6.02 -1.15 19.55
N GLY A 115 6.87 -0.19 19.17
CA GLY A 115 6.51 0.96 18.34
C GLY A 115 6.38 0.62 16.84
N VAL A 116 5.43 -0.23 16.47
CA VAL A 116 5.22 -0.64 15.07
C VAL A 116 4.66 0.53 14.27
N ILE A 117 5.39 1.01 13.26
CA ILE A 117 4.98 2.11 12.38
C ILE A 117 4.53 1.65 10.99
N ALA A 118 4.98 0.48 10.54
CA ALA A 118 4.47 -0.16 9.32
C ALA A 118 4.52 -1.68 9.44
N ARG A 119 3.61 -2.35 8.74
CA ARG A 119 3.54 -3.81 8.61
C ARG A 119 3.82 -4.21 7.17
N ASN A 120 4.03 -5.51 6.95
CA ASN A 120 4.30 -6.03 5.61
C ASN A 120 5.55 -5.44 4.94
N VAL A 121 6.54 -5.05 5.73
CA VAL A 121 7.80 -4.49 5.24
C VAL A 121 8.74 -5.64 4.83
N SER A 122 8.96 -5.78 3.53
CA SER A 122 9.87 -6.79 2.96
C SER A 122 11.33 -6.35 3.00
N ALA A 123 11.58 -5.04 2.85
CA ALA A 123 12.92 -4.46 2.94
C ALA A 123 12.88 -3.07 3.56
N PHE A 124 13.92 -2.72 4.30
CA PHE A 124 14.19 -1.37 4.78
C PHE A 124 15.71 -1.13 4.76
N THR A 125 16.12 0.00 4.23
CA THR A 125 17.53 0.40 4.18
C THR A 125 17.69 1.89 4.46
N ALA A 126 18.79 2.23 5.14
CA ALA A 126 19.25 3.59 5.31
C ALA A 126 20.70 3.65 4.81
N THR A 127 20.98 4.52 3.86
CA THR A 127 22.29 4.60 3.22
C THR A 127 22.73 6.05 3.05
N VAL A 128 24.04 6.25 2.85
CA VAL A 128 24.61 7.55 2.50
C VAL A 128 24.73 7.62 0.98
N PRO A 129 24.44 8.77 0.31
CA PRO A 129 24.68 8.94 -1.12
C PRO A 129 26.13 8.66 -1.46
N SER A 130 26.40 7.82 -2.48
CA SER A 130 27.77 7.41 -2.84
C SER A 130 28.56 8.48 -3.58
N MET A 131 27.96 9.59 -3.98
CA MET A 131 28.53 10.47 -4.99
C MET A 131 29.28 11.71 -4.49
N LEU A 132 29.23 12.06 -3.19
CA LEU A 132 29.92 13.27 -2.73
C LEU A 132 30.48 13.11 -1.31
N PRO A 133 31.81 13.24 -1.10
CA PRO A 133 32.38 13.27 0.25
C PRO A 133 31.91 14.49 1.08
N LEU A 134 31.25 15.45 0.46
CA LEU A 134 30.86 16.72 1.07
C LEU A 134 29.47 16.75 1.71
N ASP A 135 28.57 15.85 1.36
CA ASP A 135 27.20 15.86 1.91
C ASP A 135 26.88 14.62 2.77
N ARG A 136 27.78 14.32 3.70
CA ARG A 136 27.57 13.23 4.68
C ARG A 136 26.46 13.49 5.69
N HIS A 137 25.72 14.60 5.55
CA HIS A 137 24.55 14.92 6.38
C HIS A 137 23.23 14.47 5.71
N THR A 138 23.31 13.87 4.53
CA THR A 138 22.15 13.42 3.77
C THR A 138 22.02 11.90 3.86
N GLY A 139 20.86 11.42 4.25
CA GLY A 139 20.49 10.01 4.28
C GLY A 139 19.48 9.67 3.20
N ILE A 140 19.61 8.48 2.61
CA ILE A 140 18.62 7.87 1.72
C ILE A 140 17.94 6.76 2.49
N PHE A 141 16.61 6.86 2.61
CA PHE A 141 15.76 5.89 3.27
C PHE A 141 14.91 5.19 2.22
N SER A 142 15.01 3.89 2.13
CA SER A 142 14.22 3.10 1.20
C SER A 142 13.47 2.01 1.94
N MET A 143 12.19 1.84 1.61
CA MET A 143 11.32 0.83 2.17
C MET A 143 10.54 0.14 1.07
N THR A 144 10.42 -1.17 1.16
CA THR A 144 9.55 -1.96 0.30
C THR A 144 8.51 -2.66 1.16
N LEU A 145 7.25 -2.47 0.82
CA LEU A 145 6.12 -3.19 1.41
C LEU A 145 5.62 -4.24 0.42
N ASP A 146 5.10 -5.36 0.95
CA ASP A 146 4.63 -6.48 0.16
C ASP A 146 3.49 -7.17 0.90
N ASP A 147 2.30 -7.23 0.28
CA ASP A 147 1.09 -7.80 0.87
C ASP A 147 1.06 -9.34 0.92
N GLY A 148 2.07 -10.00 0.37
CA GLY A 148 2.19 -11.45 0.33
C GLY A 148 1.36 -12.14 -0.76
N VAL A 149 0.63 -11.38 -1.59
CA VAL A 149 -0.18 -11.87 -2.73
C VAL A 149 0.26 -11.28 -4.07
N GLY A 150 1.43 -10.63 -4.11
CA GLY A 150 2.06 -10.15 -5.33
C GLY A 150 2.01 -8.63 -5.54
N ASN A 151 1.36 -7.86 -4.66
CA ASN A 151 1.44 -6.40 -4.74
C ASN A 151 2.62 -5.92 -3.90
N THR A 152 3.49 -5.12 -4.51
CA THR A 152 4.64 -4.51 -3.86
C THR A 152 4.62 -3.00 -4.05
N LEU A 153 5.03 -2.26 -3.02
CA LEU A 153 5.21 -0.82 -3.06
C LEU A 153 6.62 -0.48 -2.58
N ALA A 154 7.42 0.16 -3.42
CA ALA A 154 8.73 0.66 -3.06
C ALA A 154 8.68 2.18 -2.89
N LEU A 155 9.17 2.67 -1.77
CA LEU A 155 9.26 4.08 -1.43
C LEU A 155 10.72 4.41 -1.13
N THR A 156 11.19 5.54 -1.66
CA THR A 156 12.54 6.05 -1.40
C THR A 156 12.46 7.55 -1.14
N MET A 157 13.19 7.99 -0.13
CA MET A 157 13.25 9.36 0.31
C MET A 157 14.70 9.74 0.62
N GLN A 158 15.12 10.89 0.14
CA GLN A 158 16.42 11.47 0.46
C GLN A 158 16.20 12.71 1.33
N LEU A 159 16.81 12.74 2.50
CA LEU A 159 16.66 13.81 3.47
C LEU A 159 18.00 14.21 4.08
N ARG A 160 18.14 15.50 4.35
CA ARG A 160 19.25 16.05 5.11
C ARG A 160 18.91 16.10 6.59
N LEU A 161 19.83 15.62 7.44
CA LEU A 161 19.69 15.72 8.89
C LEU A 161 19.79 17.18 9.33
N GLY A 162 18.90 17.57 10.24
CA GLY A 162 18.88 18.95 10.76
C GLY A 162 18.41 20.00 9.75
N GLY A 163 17.66 19.58 8.71
CA GLY A 163 17.08 20.49 7.72
C GLY A 163 15.83 21.24 8.17
N GLY A 164 15.41 21.10 9.43
CA GLY A 164 14.32 21.88 10.01
C GLY A 164 14.74 23.32 10.21
N THR A 165 14.12 24.26 9.51
CA THR A 165 14.22 25.69 9.84
C THR A 165 13.66 25.90 11.25
N LYS A 166 14.49 26.47 12.12
CA LYS A 166 14.01 27.07 13.37
C LYS A 166 13.17 28.29 13.04
#